data_c1bf6f7ef4c58538feb239131bf5bf67
#
_entry.id   c1bf6f7ef4c58538feb239131bf5bf67
#
_cell.length_a   1.000
_cell.length_b   1.000
_cell.length_c   1.000
_cell.angle_alpha   90.00
_cell.angle_beta   90.00
_cell.angle_gamma   90.00
#
_symmetry.space_group_name_H-M   'P 1'
#
loop_
_entity.id
_entity.type
_entity.pdbx_description
1 polymer ?
#
loop_
_entity_poly.entity_id
_entity_poly.type
_entity_poly.pdbx_seq_one_letter_code
_entity_poly.pdbx_strand_id
1 'polypeptide(L)'
;MPEHKILVGTFHKTGTVLMRNILKAISEEFGLRFWEQGREPADGWDIRFHGASAFRQELLLPHRGVVVVRDPRDVVISAAHFHGRGREAWLHKPDPRFGGMTYQEKINSLADDDERYIFEMSHFSGPVIHDMLERGRPRPHFMIVRFEDLVTDIDLRHFRAIFDHLRLPSAILPRWLEVANRYSLFSGKVKPHLHVRSGKPGEWRDTLSDRVLAEFETRFGNAAELLGYDQSRATAA
;
A
#
# COMPACT_ATOMS: atom_id res chain seq x y z
N MET A 1 11.68 14.18 20.51
CA MET A 1 10.35 13.85 19.94
C MET A 1 10.04 14.90 18.90
N PRO A 2 9.45 14.56 17.73
CA PRO A 2 9.05 15.58 16.76
C PRO A 2 7.96 16.47 17.35
N GLU A 3 8.05 17.79 17.09
CA GLU A 3 7.06 18.78 17.52
C GLU A 3 5.73 18.70 16.73
N HIS A 4 5.64 17.78 15.79
CA HIS A 4 4.50 17.58 14.89
C HIS A 4 4.06 16.12 14.90
N LYS A 5 2.84 15.87 14.44
CA LYS A 5 2.27 14.53 14.26
C LYS A 5 2.82 13.87 13.00
N ILE A 6 3.04 12.57 13.06
CA ILE A 6 3.46 11.75 11.92
C ILE A 6 2.22 11.05 11.35
N LEU A 7 1.94 11.28 10.07
CA LEU A 7 0.83 10.66 9.35
C LEU A 7 1.39 9.72 8.28
N VAL A 8 1.08 8.44 8.35
CA VAL A 8 1.51 7.49 7.32
C VAL A 8 0.30 6.77 6.74
N GLY A 9 0.11 6.97 5.45
CA GLY A 9 -0.98 6.41 4.68
C GLY A 9 -0.50 5.38 3.67
N THR A 10 -1.30 4.34 3.49
CA THR A 10 -1.14 3.35 2.43
C THR A 10 -2.51 3.11 1.79
N PHE A 11 -2.56 2.20 0.81
CA PHE A 11 -3.79 1.66 0.27
C PHE A 11 -3.73 0.13 0.28
N HIS A 12 -4.83 -0.53 -0.04
CA HIS A 12 -4.81 -1.98 -0.15
C HIS A 12 -3.75 -2.44 -1.17
N LYS A 13 -2.88 -3.35 -0.78
CA LYS A 13 -1.78 -3.91 -1.60
C LYS A 13 -0.65 -2.93 -1.99
N THR A 14 -0.53 -1.79 -1.32
CA THR A 14 0.57 -0.84 -1.52
C THR A 14 1.62 -0.86 -0.39
N GLY A 15 1.81 -1.99 0.30
CA GLY A 15 2.81 -2.11 1.38
C GLY A 15 2.28 -1.83 2.77
N THR A 16 0.96 -1.96 3.00
CA THR A 16 0.31 -1.72 4.30
C THR A 16 0.96 -2.51 5.43
N VAL A 17 1.21 -3.81 5.24
CA VAL A 17 1.82 -4.66 6.28
C VAL A 17 3.27 -4.25 6.55
N LEU A 18 4.04 -3.93 5.50
CA LEU A 18 5.42 -3.46 5.62
C LEU A 18 5.51 -2.20 6.48
N MET A 19 4.81 -1.14 6.06
CA MET A 19 4.86 0.15 6.75
C MET A 19 4.30 0.07 8.17
N ARG A 20 3.20 -0.64 8.37
CA ARG A 20 2.63 -0.86 9.70
C ARG A 20 3.61 -1.53 10.66
N ASN A 21 4.27 -2.60 10.23
CA ASN A 21 5.20 -3.34 11.07
C ASN A 21 6.43 -2.49 11.43
N ILE A 22 6.98 -1.74 10.47
CA ILE A 22 8.07 -0.80 10.73
C ILE A 22 7.66 0.24 11.77
N LEU A 23 6.52 0.90 11.58
CA LEU A 23 6.06 1.97 12.46
C LEU A 23 5.69 1.47 13.87
N LYS A 24 5.09 0.27 13.98
CA LYS A 24 4.82 -0.36 15.28
C LYS A 24 6.11 -0.66 16.02
N ALA A 25 7.09 -1.29 15.37
CA ALA A 25 8.37 -1.58 15.99
C ALA A 25 9.12 -0.31 16.43
N ILE A 26 9.08 0.74 15.59
CA ILE A 26 9.62 2.06 15.94
C ILE A 26 8.87 2.63 17.16
N SER A 27 7.55 2.56 17.15
CA SER A 27 6.74 3.10 18.26
C SER A 27 7.03 2.39 19.57
N GLU A 28 7.15 1.07 19.55
CA GLU A 28 7.48 0.25 20.72
C GLU A 28 8.90 0.56 21.23
N GLU A 29 9.89 0.69 20.35
CA GLU A 29 11.28 0.92 20.72
C GLU A 29 11.53 2.32 21.26
N PHE A 30 10.80 3.32 20.77
CA PHE A 30 10.99 4.73 21.13
C PHE A 30 9.90 5.32 22.05
N GLY A 31 8.97 4.49 22.53
CA GLY A 31 7.89 4.92 23.41
C GLY A 31 6.92 5.89 22.73
N LEU A 32 6.70 5.75 21.41
CA LEU A 32 5.76 6.58 20.66
C LEU A 32 4.36 5.96 20.71
N ARG A 33 3.35 6.81 20.78
CA ARG A 33 1.96 6.37 20.79
C ARG A 33 1.48 6.15 19.36
N PHE A 34 1.23 4.89 19.02
CA PHE A 34 0.79 4.47 17.69
C PHE A 34 -0.73 4.31 17.63
N TRP A 35 -1.37 4.96 16.66
CA TRP A 35 -2.80 4.83 16.42
C TRP A 35 -3.08 4.36 14.99
N GLU A 36 -3.74 3.20 14.84
CA GLU A 36 -4.11 2.61 13.54
C GLU A 36 -5.61 2.61 13.30
N GLN A 37 -6.38 2.10 14.25
CA GLN A 37 -7.83 1.89 14.11
C GLN A 37 -8.59 2.24 15.39
N GLY A 38 -9.90 2.38 15.24
CA GLY A 38 -10.80 2.62 16.36
C GLY A 38 -10.85 4.08 16.78
N ARG A 39 -11.37 4.29 18.01
CA ARG A 39 -11.47 5.63 18.61
C ARG A 39 -10.07 6.19 18.85
N GLU A 40 -9.93 7.49 18.69
CA GLU A 40 -8.70 8.20 19.03
C GLU A 40 -8.32 7.93 20.51
N PRO A 41 -7.04 7.59 20.81
CA PRO A 41 -6.58 7.38 22.17
C PRO A 41 -6.76 8.63 23.03
N ALA A 42 -7.28 8.47 24.27
CA ALA A 42 -7.55 9.58 25.18
C ALA A 42 -6.28 10.35 25.60
N ASP A 43 -5.14 9.65 25.64
CA ASP A 43 -3.81 10.19 25.94
C ASP A 43 -3.09 10.75 24.71
N GLY A 44 -3.82 10.79 23.57
CA GLY A 44 -3.32 11.26 22.28
C GLY A 44 -2.41 10.26 21.58
N TRP A 45 -1.79 10.70 20.48
CA TRP A 45 -0.96 9.87 19.60
C TRP A 45 0.20 10.70 19.01
N ASP A 46 1.22 9.99 18.53
CA ASP A 46 2.40 10.59 17.88
C ASP A 46 2.48 10.17 16.42
N ILE A 47 2.13 8.91 16.14
CA ILE A 47 2.05 8.33 14.78
C ILE A 47 0.62 7.85 14.52
N ARG A 48 0.02 8.39 13.44
CA ARG A 48 -1.26 7.92 12.87
C ARG A 48 -0.99 7.13 11.61
N PHE A 49 -1.34 5.85 11.61
CA PHE A 49 -1.31 5.01 10.43
C PHE A 49 -2.72 4.79 9.87
N HIS A 50 -2.90 4.90 8.54
CA HIS A 50 -4.20 4.70 7.92
C HIS A 50 -4.09 3.91 6.60
N GLY A 51 -4.71 2.71 6.56
CA GLY A 51 -4.66 1.79 5.41
C GLY A 51 -5.41 2.23 4.15
N ALA A 52 -6.11 3.37 4.19
CA ALA A 52 -6.75 4.00 3.03
C ALA A 52 -6.37 5.48 2.89
N SER A 53 -5.31 5.94 3.59
CA SER A 53 -4.81 7.33 3.57
C SER A 53 -5.88 8.40 3.84
N ALA A 54 -6.99 8.05 4.49
CA ALA A 54 -8.14 8.91 4.74
C ALA A 54 -7.95 9.74 6.02
N PHE A 55 -7.03 10.68 5.98
CA PHE A 55 -6.82 11.65 7.06
C PHE A 55 -7.84 12.80 6.92
N ARG A 56 -8.40 13.25 8.04
CA ARG A 56 -9.38 14.33 8.11
C ARG A 56 -9.02 15.34 9.20
N GLN A 57 -9.38 15.04 10.45
CA GLN A 57 -9.09 15.91 11.60
C GLN A 57 -7.60 16.01 11.89
N GLU A 58 -6.85 14.95 11.61
CA GLU A 58 -5.40 14.88 11.77
C GLU A 58 -4.68 15.98 10.95
N LEU A 59 -5.26 16.39 9.80
CA LEU A 59 -4.70 17.44 8.94
C LEU A 59 -4.80 18.84 9.56
N LEU A 60 -5.61 19.02 10.58
CA LEU A 60 -5.73 20.29 11.31
C LEU A 60 -4.59 20.50 12.33
N LEU A 61 -3.85 19.45 12.64
CA LEU A 61 -2.71 19.49 13.57
C LEU A 61 -1.42 19.78 12.80
N PRO A 62 -0.40 20.36 13.42
CA PRO A 62 0.94 20.38 12.84
C PRO A 62 1.39 18.95 12.53
N HIS A 63 1.63 18.66 11.26
CA HIS A 63 1.93 17.30 10.80
C HIS A 63 2.96 17.25 9.70
N ARG A 64 3.56 16.08 9.53
CA ARG A 64 4.25 15.62 8.33
C ARG A 64 3.77 14.23 7.98
N GLY A 65 3.60 13.99 6.69
CA GLY A 65 3.02 12.74 6.26
C GLY A 65 3.77 12.07 5.12
N VAL A 66 3.54 10.78 5.02
CA VAL A 66 3.98 9.93 3.89
C VAL A 66 2.78 9.16 3.39
N VAL A 67 2.62 9.09 2.08
CA VAL A 67 1.63 8.23 1.44
C VAL A 67 2.34 7.29 0.48
N VAL A 68 2.10 5.99 0.67
CA VAL A 68 2.67 4.97 -0.21
C VAL A 68 1.66 4.61 -1.28
N VAL A 69 2.05 4.79 -2.54
CA VAL A 69 1.30 4.38 -3.74
C VAL A 69 1.98 3.17 -4.38
N ARG A 70 1.30 2.50 -5.28
CA ARG A 70 1.83 1.39 -6.08
C ARG A 70 1.28 1.48 -7.49
N ASP A 71 1.98 0.89 -8.48
CA ASP A 71 1.44 0.75 -9.83
C ASP A 71 0.03 0.11 -9.74
N PRO A 72 -1.02 0.80 -10.19
CA PRO A 72 -2.39 0.33 -10.02
C PRO A 72 -2.66 -0.99 -10.75
N ARG A 73 -1.89 -1.32 -11.79
CA ARG A 73 -1.96 -2.61 -12.51
C ARG A 73 -1.41 -3.75 -11.65
N ASP A 74 -0.31 -3.52 -10.94
CA ASP A 74 0.23 -4.47 -9.96
C ASP A 74 -0.67 -4.61 -8.72
N VAL A 75 -1.41 -3.55 -8.37
CA VAL A 75 -2.43 -3.63 -7.29
C VAL A 75 -3.52 -4.61 -7.67
N VAL A 76 -4.05 -4.57 -8.89
CA VAL A 76 -5.07 -5.51 -9.39
C VAL A 76 -4.58 -6.96 -9.28
N ILE A 77 -3.40 -7.26 -9.81
CA ILE A 77 -2.80 -8.61 -9.74
C ILE A 77 -2.65 -9.06 -8.28
N SER A 78 -2.04 -8.20 -7.46
CA SER A 78 -1.78 -8.51 -6.05
C SER A 78 -3.06 -8.73 -5.25
N ALA A 79 -4.13 -7.99 -5.55
CA ALA A 79 -5.42 -8.11 -4.90
C ALA A 79 -6.15 -9.38 -5.33
N ALA A 80 -6.22 -9.68 -6.63
CA ALA A 80 -6.86 -10.89 -7.14
C ALA A 80 -6.27 -12.16 -6.52
N HIS A 81 -4.95 -12.27 -6.51
CA HIS A 81 -4.26 -13.39 -5.87
C HIS A 81 -4.50 -13.47 -4.36
N PHE A 82 -4.54 -12.31 -3.69
CA PHE A 82 -4.76 -12.26 -2.26
C PHE A 82 -6.21 -12.64 -1.91
N HIS A 83 -7.20 -12.11 -2.61
CA HIS A 83 -8.60 -12.38 -2.34
C HIS A 83 -9.00 -13.83 -2.68
N GLY A 84 -8.36 -14.43 -3.68
CA GLY A 84 -8.55 -15.85 -3.99
C GLY A 84 -8.06 -16.81 -2.90
N ARG A 85 -7.20 -16.36 -1.96
CA ARG A 85 -6.56 -17.20 -0.92
C ARG A 85 -6.59 -16.60 0.48
N GLY A 86 -7.09 -15.37 0.61
CA GLY A 86 -7.10 -14.59 1.85
C GLY A 86 -7.93 -15.24 2.95
N ARG A 87 -7.68 -14.83 4.19
CA ARG A 87 -8.40 -15.30 5.39
C ARG A 87 -9.19 -14.20 6.07
N GLU A 88 -9.29 -13.02 5.46
CA GLU A 88 -10.08 -11.92 5.99
C GLU A 88 -11.56 -12.31 6.04
N ALA A 89 -12.20 -12.04 7.17
CA ALA A 89 -13.58 -12.48 7.45
C ALA A 89 -14.59 -12.00 6.38
N TRP A 90 -14.36 -10.85 5.75
CA TRP A 90 -15.27 -10.33 4.72
C TRP A 90 -15.24 -11.14 3.42
N LEU A 91 -14.11 -11.79 3.09
CA LEU A 91 -13.97 -12.66 1.90
C LEU A 91 -14.86 -13.90 1.98
N HIS A 92 -15.25 -14.29 3.19
CA HIS A 92 -16.01 -15.50 3.49
C HIS A 92 -17.48 -15.21 3.87
N LYS A 93 -17.93 -13.96 3.68
CA LYS A 93 -19.35 -13.61 3.89
C LYS A 93 -20.12 -13.80 2.60
N PRO A 94 -21.29 -14.50 2.63
CA PRO A 94 -22.17 -14.59 1.48
C PRO A 94 -22.59 -13.19 0.99
N ASP A 95 -22.59 -12.98 -0.33
CA ASP A 95 -22.96 -11.72 -0.94
C ASP A 95 -24.10 -11.94 -1.96
N PRO A 96 -25.25 -11.29 -1.78
CA PRO A 96 -26.38 -11.40 -2.72
C PRO A 96 -26.02 -11.01 -4.16
N ARG A 97 -25.05 -10.11 -4.36
CA ARG A 97 -24.58 -9.69 -5.70
C ARG A 97 -23.96 -10.85 -6.50
N PHE A 98 -23.52 -11.89 -5.83
CA PHE A 98 -22.88 -13.07 -6.40
C PHE A 98 -23.77 -14.33 -6.29
N GLY A 99 -25.08 -14.14 -6.16
CA GLY A 99 -26.01 -15.27 -6.00
C GLY A 99 -25.84 -16.04 -4.69
N GLY A 100 -25.36 -15.36 -3.64
CA GLY A 100 -25.11 -15.95 -2.33
C GLY A 100 -23.70 -16.55 -2.17
N MET A 101 -22.87 -16.59 -3.22
CA MET A 101 -21.46 -16.94 -3.05
C MET A 101 -20.73 -15.86 -2.26
N THR A 102 -19.66 -16.27 -1.58
CA THR A 102 -18.71 -15.34 -0.99
C THR A 102 -17.84 -14.69 -2.06
N TYR A 103 -17.17 -13.57 -1.74
CA TYR A 103 -16.22 -12.96 -2.67
C TYR A 103 -15.15 -13.95 -3.14
N GLN A 104 -14.60 -14.74 -2.21
CA GLN A 104 -13.55 -15.72 -2.51
C GLN A 104 -14.06 -16.86 -3.39
N GLU A 105 -15.26 -17.38 -3.14
CA GLU A 105 -15.87 -18.39 -4.01
C GLU A 105 -16.10 -17.82 -5.40
N LYS A 106 -16.62 -16.59 -5.50
CA LYS A 106 -16.89 -15.95 -6.78
C LYS A 106 -15.64 -15.75 -7.61
N ILE A 107 -14.58 -15.14 -7.05
CA ILE A 107 -13.34 -14.92 -7.81
C ILE A 107 -12.65 -16.24 -8.22
N ASN A 108 -12.76 -17.28 -7.39
CA ASN A 108 -12.19 -18.59 -7.68
C ASN A 108 -13.03 -19.42 -8.68
N SER A 109 -14.31 -19.08 -8.87
CA SER A 109 -15.18 -19.73 -9.86
C SER A 109 -14.99 -19.22 -11.29
N LEU A 110 -14.22 -18.15 -11.50
CA LEU A 110 -13.97 -17.56 -12.80
C LEU A 110 -13.02 -18.43 -13.63
N ALA A 111 -13.23 -18.41 -14.95
CA ALA A 111 -12.63 -19.36 -15.89
C ALA A 111 -11.10 -19.27 -15.96
N ASP A 112 -10.57 -18.04 -15.89
CA ASP A 112 -9.14 -17.76 -16.05
C ASP A 112 -8.70 -16.54 -15.23
N ASP A 113 -7.42 -16.21 -15.27
CA ASP A 113 -6.86 -15.09 -14.53
C ASP A 113 -7.30 -13.74 -15.11
N ASP A 114 -7.56 -13.62 -16.41
CA ASP A 114 -8.09 -12.39 -17.02
C ASP A 114 -9.45 -12.03 -16.43
N GLU A 115 -10.35 -13.01 -16.33
CA GLU A 115 -11.66 -12.82 -15.70
C GLU A 115 -11.53 -12.42 -14.22
N ARG A 116 -10.56 -12.99 -13.50
CA ARG A 116 -10.28 -12.63 -12.11
C ARG A 116 -9.77 -11.20 -11.97
N TYR A 117 -8.89 -10.75 -12.87
CA TYR A 117 -8.39 -9.37 -12.84
C TYR A 117 -9.50 -8.36 -13.20
N ILE A 118 -10.33 -8.65 -14.19
CA ILE A 118 -11.48 -7.83 -14.58
C ILE A 118 -12.51 -7.76 -13.44
N PHE A 119 -12.79 -8.89 -12.81
CA PHE A 119 -13.67 -8.96 -11.64
C PHE A 119 -13.12 -8.11 -10.48
N GLU A 120 -11.83 -8.23 -10.21
CA GLU A 120 -11.16 -7.48 -9.15
C GLU A 120 -11.22 -5.97 -9.40
N MET A 121 -10.96 -5.52 -10.62
CA MET A 121 -11.11 -4.11 -11.02
C MET A 121 -12.53 -3.60 -10.82
N SER A 122 -13.53 -4.45 -11.06
CA SER A 122 -14.95 -4.07 -10.96
C SER A 122 -15.46 -3.94 -9.52
N HIS A 123 -14.88 -4.68 -8.57
CA HIS A 123 -15.50 -4.89 -7.26
C HIS A 123 -14.67 -4.39 -6.08
N PHE A 124 -13.35 -4.49 -6.11
CA PHE A 124 -12.53 -4.11 -4.98
C PHE A 124 -11.38 -3.17 -5.36
N SER A 125 -10.55 -3.53 -6.33
CA SER A 125 -9.39 -2.71 -6.70
C SER A 125 -9.79 -1.39 -7.34
N GLY A 126 -10.95 -1.31 -8.01
CA GLY A 126 -11.44 -0.07 -8.60
C GLY A 126 -11.56 1.07 -7.58
N PRO A 127 -12.34 0.91 -6.51
CA PRO A 127 -12.38 1.88 -5.40
C PRO A 127 -11.01 2.22 -4.82
N VAL A 128 -10.11 1.24 -4.68
CA VAL A 128 -8.75 1.47 -4.19
C VAL A 128 -7.94 2.34 -5.13
N ILE A 129 -8.04 2.12 -6.45
CA ILE A 129 -7.37 2.92 -7.47
C ILE A 129 -7.89 4.35 -7.46
N HIS A 130 -9.20 4.56 -7.34
CA HIS A 130 -9.79 5.90 -7.20
C HIS A 130 -9.31 6.60 -5.93
N ASP A 131 -9.25 5.90 -4.81
CA ASP A 131 -8.70 6.42 -3.56
C ASP A 131 -7.22 6.82 -3.70
N MET A 132 -6.41 6.04 -4.43
CA MET A 132 -5.03 6.41 -4.74
C MET A 132 -4.95 7.66 -5.62
N LEU A 133 -5.78 7.77 -6.63
CA LEU A 133 -5.84 8.95 -7.50
C LEU A 133 -6.26 10.21 -6.74
N GLU A 134 -7.13 10.08 -5.77
CA GLU A 134 -7.58 11.20 -4.94
C GLU A 134 -6.54 11.59 -3.87
N ARG A 135 -6.04 10.61 -3.11
CA ARG A 135 -5.25 10.83 -1.88
C ARG A 135 -3.75 10.57 -2.04
N GLY A 136 -3.34 9.91 -3.12
CA GLY A 136 -1.94 9.66 -3.48
C GLY A 136 -1.30 10.78 -4.31
N ARG A 137 -1.94 11.94 -4.45
CA ARG A 137 -1.37 13.10 -5.17
C ARG A 137 -0.50 13.95 -4.25
N PRO A 138 0.47 14.69 -4.82
CA PRO A 138 1.25 15.65 -4.07
C PRO A 138 0.36 16.66 -3.34
N ARG A 139 0.63 16.87 -2.05
CA ARG A 139 -0.07 17.85 -1.20
C ARG A 139 0.89 18.38 -0.12
N PRO A 140 0.62 19.57 0.43
CA PRO A 140 1.50 20.16 1.43
C PRO A 140 1.80 19.19 2.59
N HIS A 141 3.05 19.16 3.02
CA HIS A 141 3.57 18.36 4.13
C HIS A 141 3.55 16.83 3.93
N PHE A 142 3.14 16.34 2.76
CA PHE A 142 3.18 14.92 2.42
C PHE A 142 4.23 14.59 1.36
N MET A 143 4.97 13.54 1.60
CA MET A 143 5.83 12.87 0.63
C MET A 143 5.06 11.68 0.02
N ILE A 144 5.00 11.62 -1.30
CA ILE A 144 4.47 10.45 -2.01
C ILE A 144 5.63 9.51 -2.30
N VAL A 145 5.48 8.25 -1.95
CA VAL A 145 6.50 7.21 -2.07
C VAL A 145 5.94 6.05 -2.86
N ARG A 146 6.71 5.51 -3.79
CA ARG A 146 6.32 4.30 -4.51
C ARG A 146 6.67 3.05 -3.71
N PHE A 147 5.75 2.12 -3.66
CA PHE A 147 6.00 0.80 -3.05
C PHE A 147 7.22 0.10 -3.66
N GLU A 148 7.37 0.23 -4.96
CA GLU A 148 8.45 -0.34 -5.75
C GLU A 148 9.83 0.15 -5.26
N ASP A 149 9.94 1.43 -4.93
CA ASP A 149 11.15 2.03 -4.38
C ASP A 149 11.50 1.45 -3.01
N LEU A 150 10.48 1.16 -2.19
CA LEU A 150 10.69 0.61 -0.84
C LEU A 150 11.11 -0.87 -0.84
N VAL A 151 10.60 -1.66 -1.78
CA VAL A 151 10.91 -3.09 -1.80
C VAL A 151 12.26 -3.42 -2.45
N THR A 152 12.86 -2.45 -3.14
CA THR A 152 14.18 -2.56 -3.75
C THR A 152 15.25 -1.71 -3.07
N ASP A 153 14.94 -1.05 -1.94
CA ASP A 153 15.77 -0.05 -1.24
C ASP A 153 16.91 -0.68 -0.41
N ILE A 154 17.78 -1.46 -1.05
CA ILE A 154 18.85 -2.21 -0.37
C ILE A 154 19.79 -1.28 0.42
N ASP A 155 20.06 -0.08 -0.09
CA ASP A 155 20.90 0.95 0.54
C ASP A 155 20.15 1.86 1.51
N LEU A 156 18.85 1.63 1.71
CA LEU A 156 17.95 2.38 2.62
C LEU A 156 17.84 3.88 2.30
N ARG A 157 18.14 4.29 1.08
CA ARG A 157 18.09 5.71 0.68
C ARG A 157 16.66 6.27 0.67
N HIS A 158 15.67 5.46 0.25
CA HIS A 158 14.26 5.87 0.24
C HIS A 158 13.70 5.91 1.67
N PHE A 159 14.03 4.95 2.52
CA PHE A 159 13.68 5.01 3.94
C PHE A 159 14.34 6.20 4.63
N ARG A 160 15.60 6.50 4.33
CA ARG A 160 16.27 7.70 4.84
C ARG A 160 15.55 8.96 4.41
N ALA A 161 15.21 9.10 3.13
CA ALA A 161 14.47 10.27 2.62
C ALA A 161 13.10 10.43 3.28
N ILE A 162 12.38 9.31 3.57
CA ILE A 162 11.13 9.32 4.35
C ILE A 162 11.38 9.89 5.75
N PHE A 163 12.38 9.39 6.47
CA PHE A 163 12.64 9.80 7.85
C PHE A 163 13.14 11.23 7.94
N ASP A 164 13.94 11.68 6.97
CA ASP A 164 14.36 13.08 6.85
C ASP A 164 13.15 14.00 6.55
N HIS A 165 12.25 13.59 5.65
CA HIS A 165 11.00 14.31 5.38
C HIS A 165 10.14 14.41 6.64
N LEU A 166 10.08 13.38 7.45
CA LEU A 166 9.38 13.36 8.72
C LEU A 166 10.11 14.17 9.82
N ARG A 167 11.27 14.77 9.51
CA ARG A 167 12.08 15.60 10.42
C ARG A 167 12.38 14.90 11.75
N LEU A 168 12.80 13.66 11.65
CA LEU A 168 13.24 12.94 12.83
C LEU A 168 14.58 13.48 13.33
N PRO A 169 14.83 13.47 14.65
CA PRO A 169 16.15 13.84 15.17
C PRO A 169 17.25 12.96 14.57
N SER A 170 18.31 13.58 14.08
CA SER A 170 19.42 12.86 13.42
C SER A 170 20.07 11.78 14.29
N ALA A 171 20.05 11.98 15.61
CA ALA A 171 20.58 11.02 16.58
C ALA A 171 19.87 9.67 16.59
N ILE A 172 18.57 9.62 16.23
CA ILE A 172 17.77 8.38 16.23
C ILE A 172 17.63 7.78 14.82
N LEU A 173 17.97 8.52 13.77
CA LEU A 173 17.84 8.10 12.39
C LEU A 173 18.51 6.75 12.09
N PRO A 174 19.76 6.46 12.53
CA PRO A 174 20.39 5.17 12.27
C PRO A 174 19.58 3.98 12.79
N ARG A 175 18.96 4.15 13.96
CA ARG A 175 18.16 3.09 14.59
C ARG A 175 16.84 2.87 13.86
N TRP A 176 16.20 3.92 13.38
CA TRP A 176 14.99 3.79 12.55
C TRP A 176 15.29 3.09 11.22
N LEU A 177 16.43 3.37 10.60
CA LEU A 177 16.89 2.67 9.41
C LEU A 177 17.16 1.19 9.68
N GLU A 178 17.73 0.85 10.82
CA GLU A 178 17.93 -0.53 11.24
C GLU A 178 16.58 -1.28 11.39
N VAL A 179 15.59 -0.64 11.98
CA VAL A 179 14.23 -1.20 12.08
C VAL A 179 13.63 -1.38 10.69
N ALA A 180 13.72 -0.37 9.81
CA ALA A 180 13.21 -0.47 8.42
C ALA A 180 13.88 -1.63 7.68
N ASN A 181 15.21 -1.77 7.77
CA ASN A 181 15.94 -2.89 7.18
C ASN A 181 15.45 -4.25 7.69
N ARG A 182 15.21 -4.37 8.99
CA ARG A 182 14.75 -5.63 9.63
C ARG A 182 13.43 -6.15 9.04
N TYR A 183 12.52 -5.26 8.68
CA TYR A 183 11.19 -5.58 8.13
C TYR A 183 11.14 -5.54 6.60
N SER A 184 12.20 -5.10 5.92
CA SER A 184 12.27 -5.03 4.47
C SER A 184 12.26 -6.42 3.81
N LEU A 185 11.77 -6.49 2.58
CA LEU A 185 11.72 -7.74 1.81
C LEU A 185 13.14 -8.24 1.44
N PHE A 186 14.09 -7.34 1.29
CA PHE A 186 15.48 -7.65 0.95
C PHE A 186 16.33 -8.06 2.17
N SER A 187 15.82 -7.95 3.39
CA SER A 187 16.55 -8.36 4.61
C SER A 187 16.80 -9.88 4.71
N GLY A 188 16.12 -10.67 3.88
CA GLY A 188 16.11 -12.14 3.97
C GLY A 188 15.37 -12.70 5.21
N LYS A 189 14.87 -11.83 6.10
CA LYS A 189 14.16 -12.21 7.33
C LYS A 189 12.66 -12.34 7.12
N VAL A 190 12.11 -11.71 6.10
CA VAL A 190 10.69 -11.76 5.76
C VAL A 190 10.47 -12.97 4.84
N LYS A 191 9.85 -14.02 5.38
CA LYS A 191 9.50 -15.20 4.58
C LYS A 191 8.30 -14.89 3.67
N PRO A 192 8.23 -15.48 2.45
CA PRO A 192 7.02 -15.45 1.65
C PRO A 192 5.83 -15.97 2.45
N HIS A 193 4.73 -15.20 2.44
CA HIS A 193 3.47 -15.56 3.09
C HIS A 193 2.32 -14.90 2.30
N LEU A 194 1.07 -15.08 2.76
CA LEU A 194 -0.12 -14.57 2.06
C LEU A 194 -0.05 -13.09 1.63
N HIS A 195 0.65 -12.24 2.40
CA HIS A 195 0.80 -10.83 2.09
C HIS A 195 2.03 -10.51 1.22
N VAL A 196 2.96 -11.46 1.05
CA VAL A 196 4.18 -11.32 0.24
C VAL A 196 4.26 -12.50 -0.71
N ARG A 197 3.72 -12.33 -1.93
CA ARG A 197 3.74 -13.36 -2.97
C ARG A 197 5.06 -13.32 -3.75
N SER A 198 5.24 -12.31 -4.58
CA SER A 198 6.44 -12.10 -5.40
C SER A 198 7.27 -10.93 -4.90
N GLY A 199 6.63 -9.87 -4.44
CA GLY A 199 7.30 -8.59 -4.14
C GLY A 199 7.96 -7.93 -5.36
N LYS A 200 7.77 -8.50 -6.56
CA LYS A 200 8.39 -8.03 -7.80
C LYS A 200 7.64 -6.80 -8.34
N PRO A 201 8.32 -5.65 -8.52
CA PRO A 201 7.74 -4.50 -9.20
C PRO A 201 7.51 -4.75 -10.68
N GLY A 202 6.42 -4.18 -11.23
CA GLY A 202 6.15 -4.20 -12.67
C GLY A 202 5.72 -5.56 -13.22
N GLU A 203 5.24 -6.45 -12.37
CA GLU A 203 4.76 -7.79 -12.73
C GLU A 203 3.65 -7.77 -13.78
N TRP A 204 2.89 -6.69 -13.83
CA TRP A 204 1.83 -6.49 -14.80
C TRP A 204 2.28 -6.63 -16.26
N ARG A 205 3.54 -6.32 -16.56
CA ARG A 205 4.09 -6.39 -17.93
C ARG A 205 4.07 -7.80 -18.50
N ASP A 206 4.35 -8.77 -17.64
CA ASP A 206 4.45 -10.18 -18.00
C ASP A 206 3.12 -10.93 -17.74
N THR A 207 2.22 -10.35 -16.94
CA THR A 207 1.06 -11.07 -16.40
C THR A 207 -0.26 -10.64 -17.06
N LEU A 208 -0.47 -9.33 -17.29
CA LEU A 208 -1.74 -8.86 -17.84
C LEU A 208 -1.78 -9.02 -19.34
N SER A 209 -2.84 -9.62 -19.85
CA SER A 209 -3.12 -9.69 -21.28
C SER A 209 -3.50 -8.33 -21.87
N ASP A 210 -3.47 -8.20 -23.20
CA ASP A 210 -3.94 -6.98 -23.88
C ASP A 210 -5.42 -6.71 -23.60
N ARG A 211 -6.23 -7.74 -23.44
CA ARG A 211 -7.63 -7.64 -23.03
C ARG A 211 -7.78 -6.97 -21.66
N VAL A 212 -7.01 -7.41 -20.68
CA VAL A 212 -7.07 -6.85 -19.32
C VAL A 212 -6.55 -5.42 -19.31
N LEU A 213 -5.50 -5.12 -20.07
CA LEU A 213 -4.97 -3.75 -20.18
C LEU A 213 -5.97 -2.80 -20.86
N ALA A 214 -6.64 -3.23 -21.92
CA ALA A 214 -7.69 -2.44 -22.57
C ALA A 214 -8.87 -2.17 -21.61
N GLU A 215 -9.25 -3.15 -20.81
CA GLU A 215 -10.29 -2.99 -19.79
C GLU A 215 -9.83 -2.04 -18.68
N PHE A 216 -8.55 -2.11 -18.26
CA PHE A 216 -7.96 -1.19 -17.30
C PHE A 216 -8.00 0.26 -17.83
N GLU A 217 -7.59 0.51 -19.05
CA GLU A 217 -7.63 1.82 -19.68
C GLU A 217 -9.06 2.35 -19.81
N THR A 218 -10.01 1.50 -20.18
CA THR A 218 -11.44 1.85 -20.27
C THR A 218 -11.98 2.33 -18.93
N ARG A 219 -11.59 1.70 -17.82
CA ARG A 219 -12.09 2.01 -16.47
C ARG A 219 -11.37 3.16 -15.79
N PHE A 220 -10.07 3.24 -15.97
CA PHE A 220 -9.21 4.12 -15.17
C PHE A 220 -8.42 5.13 -16.00
N GLY A 221 -8.51 5.06 -17.34
CA GLY A 221 -7.80 5.97 -18.23
C GLY A 221 -6.30 5.95 -17.97
N ASN A 222 -5.72 7.11 -17.80
CA ASN A 222 -4.29 7.29 -17.53
C ASN A 222 -3.92 7.22 -16.04
N ALA A 223 -4.64 6.44 -15.23
CA ALA A 223 -4.42 6.35 -13.79
C ALA A 223 -2.97 6.02 -13.41
N ALA A 224 -2.31 5.13 -14.15
CA ALA A 224 -0.92 4.79 -13.92
C ALA A 224 0.00 6.01 -14.10
N GLU A 225 -0.17 6.76 -15.19
CA GLU A 225 0.59 7.98 -15.47
C GLU A 225 0.36 9.06 -14.40
N LEU A 226 -0.90 9.29 -13.99
CA LEU A 226 -1.24 10.26 -12.94
C LEU A 226 -0.60 9.93 -11.59
N LEU A 227 -0.32 8.65 -11.34
CA LEU A 227 0.43 8.18 -10.17
C LEU A 227 1.95 8.12 -10.44
N GLY A 228 2.40 8.55 -11.62
CA GLY A 228 3.81 8.63 -12.01
C GLY A 228 4.40 7.33 -12.52
N TYR A 229 3.61 6.38 -12.98
CA TYR A 229 4.07 5.11 -13.58
C TYR A 229 4.05 5.16 -15.10
N ASP A 230 5.04 4.52 -15.73
CA ASP A 230 5.13 4.41 -17.19
C ASP A 230 4.00 3.52 -17.74
N GLN A 231 3.46 3.90 -18.89
CA GLN A 231 2.44 3.13 -19.59
C GLN A 231 3.02 2.04 -20.50
N SER A 232 4.29 2.14 -20.88
CA SER A 232 4.90 1.19 -21.81
C SER A 232 5.17 -0.18 -21.18
N ARG A 233 4.96 -1.25 -21.98
CA ARG A 233 5.43 -2.61 -21.65
C ARG A 233 6.96 -2.75 -21.76
N ALA A 234 7.63 -1.79 -22.40
CA ALA A 234 9.07 -1.85 -22.58
C ALA A 234 9.76 -1.89 -21.20
N THR A 235 10.45 -2.96 -20.92
CA THR A 235 11.44 -3.01 -19.84
C THR A 235 12.50 -1.98 -20.17
N ALA A 236 12.76 -1.04 -19.26
CA ALA A 236 13.98 -0.25 -19.34
C ALA A 236 15.16 -1.24 -19.38
N ALA A 237 15.91 -1.21 -20.47
CA ALA A 237 17.08 -2.03 -20.70
C ALA A 237 18.20 -1.69 -19.71
#